data_2543f8d23730b1202d0255081b9f4fc2
#
_entry.id   2543f8d23730b1202d0255081b9f4fc2
#
_cell.length_a   1.000
_cell.length_b   1.000
_cell.length_c   1.000
_cell.angle_alpha   90.00
_cell.angle_beta   90.00
_cell.angle_gamma   90.00
#
_symmetry.space_group_name_H-M   'P 1'
#
loop_
_entity.id
_entity.type
_entity.pdbx_description
1 polymer ?
#
loop_
_entity_poly.entity_id
_entity_poly.type
_entity_poly.pdbx_seq_one_letter_code
_entity_poly.pdbx_strand_id
1 'polypeptide(L)'
;MPGPAWLILPTFDEAENIGLIVDAALGVLRAAAPEDFRILVVDDDSPDGTGRIADELAAEHPEVEVLHRTERTGLGPAYLAGFAHALGHGAGYVFEMDSDFSHDPADLARLLEAVRDGGADVALGSRYVAGGAVRDWGVVRRVVSRGGSLYARAVLGLPVHDLTGGFKCFRAEVLEAIDLPTVRAHGYAFQVELTNRAIRRGFRVVEVPITFRDRLRGRSKMSARIAIEAMFLVPRLRHRDR
;
A
#
# COMPACT_ATOMS: atom_id res chain seq x y z
N MET A 1 -17.79 0.84 17.64
CA MET A 1 -16.36 0.46 17.58
C MET A 1 -15.94 0.49 16.11
N PRO A 2 -14.73 0.91 15.75
CA PRO A 2 -14.28 0.80 14.37
C PRO A 2 -14.31 -0.68 13.94
N GLY A 3 -14.59 -0.92 12.66
CA GLY A 3 -14.64 -2.27 12.09
C GLY A 3 -13.25 -2.95 12.00
N PRO A 4 -13.17 -4.15 11.42
CA PRO A 4 -11.96 -4.94 11.33
C PRO A 4 -10.82 -4.24 10.55
N ALA A 5 -9.59 -4.68 10.80
CA ALA A 5 -8.43 -4.27 10.02
C ALA A 5 -8.27 -5.17 8.79
N TRP A 6 -8.14 -4.58 7.59
CA TRP A 6 -7.96 -5.30 6.33
C TRP A 6 -6.60 -5.02 5.75
N LEU A 7 -5.81 -6.06 5.49
CA LEU A 7 -4.56 -5.97 4.75
C LEU A 7 -4.78 -6.35 3.29
N ILE A 8 -4.53 -5.43 2.37
CA ILE A 8 -4.63 -5.68 0.93
C ILE A 8 -3.25 -6.01 0.37
N LEU A 9 -3.13 -7.20 -0.22
CA LEU A 9 -1.92 -7.74 -0.85
C LEU A 9 -2.17 -7.96 -2.34
N PRO A 10 -1.89 -6.99 -3.21
CA PRO A 10 -1.96 -7.20 -4.66
C PRO A 10 -0.84 -8.12 -5.13
N THR A 11 -1.18 -9.11 -5.97
CA THR A 11 -0.24 -10.11 -6.46
C THR A 11 -0.29 -10.25 -7.98
N PHE A 12 0.88 -10.45 -8.57
CA PHE A 12 1.07 -10.95 -9.92
C PHE A 12 2.46 -11.59 -10.03
N ASP A 13 2.53 -12.89 -10.34
CA ASP A 13 3.78 -13.69 -10.33
C ASP A 13 4.53 -13.60 -8.99
N GLU A 14 3.86 -13.97 -7.90
CA GLU A 14 4.39 -13.93 -6.53
C GLU A 14 4.29 -15.32 -5.82
N ALA A 15 4.24 -16.43 -6.58
CA ALA A 15 4.11 -17.79 -6.03
C ALA A 15 5.19 -18.13 -4.99
N GLU A 16 6.42 -17.58 -5.15
CA GLU A 16 7.52 -17.82 -4.22
C GLU A 16 7.42 -17.01 -2.91
N ASN A 17 6.57 -15.96 -2.89
CA ASN A 17 6.48 -15.01 -1.78
C ASN A 17 5.15 -15.11 -1.02
N ILE A 18 4.03 -15.40 -1.72
CA ILE A 18 2.69 -15.21 -1.18
C ILE A 18 2.43 -16.01 0.11
N GLY A 19 2.85 -17.26 0.18
CA GLY A 19 2.70 -18.07 1.40
C GLY A 19 3.45 -17.45 2.58
N LEU A 20 4.70 -17.10 2.36
CA LEU A 20 5.56 -16.54 3.41
C LEU A 20 5.09 -15.18 3.93
N ILE A 21 4.62 -14.30 3.04
CA ILE A 21 4.16 -12.95 3.42
C ILE A 21 2.83 -13.01 4.17
N VAL A 22 1.92 -13.91 3.77
CA VAL A 22 0.64 -14.14 4.45
C VAL A 22 0.90 -14.70 5.85
N ASP A 23 1.76 -15.71 6.00
CA ASP A 23 2.11 -16.27 7.32
C ASP A 23 2.71 -15.24 8.25
N ALA A 24 3.64 -14.42 7.74
CA ALA A 24 4.26 -13.35 8.52
C ALA A 24 3.21 -12.29 8.94
N ALA A 25 2.32 -11.88 8.03
CA ALA A 25 1.26 -10.92 8.32
C ALA A 25 0.23 -11.47 9.32
N LEU A 26 -0.17 -12.75 9.20
CA LEU A 26 -1.06 -13.43 10.15
C LEU A 26 -0.48 -13.37 11.57
N GLY A 27 0.81 -13.69 11.71
CA GLY A 27 1.49 -13.64 13.00
C GLY A 27 1.45 -12.26 13.66
N VAL A 28 1.66 -11.20 12.88
CA VAL A 28 1.63 -9.82 13.39
C VAL A 28 0.21 -9.35 13.69
N LEU A 29 -0.74 -9.59 12.77
CA LEU A 29 -2.10 -9.08 12.90
C LEU A 29 -2.88 -9.80 14.01
N ARG A 30 -2.67 -11.09 14.23
CA ARG A 30 -3.23 -11.82 15.40
C ARG A 30 -2.84 -11.20 16.73
N ALA A 31 -1.66 -10.58 16.81
CA ALA A 31 -1.21 -9.89 18.02
C ALA A 31 -1.68 -8.43 18.07
N ALA A 32 -1.69 -7.72 16.93
CA ALA A 32 -1.96 -6.29 16.87
C ALA A 32 -3.46 -5.94 16.76
N ALA A 33 -4.27 -6.82 16.19
CA ALA A 33 -5.71 -6.66 16.00
C ALA A 33 -6.46 -7.95 16.38
N PRO A 34 -6.37 -8.38 17.65
CA PRO A 34 -6.93 -9.67 18.09
C PRO A 34 -8.45 -9.75 18.00
N GLU A 35 -9.15 -8.62 17.95
CA GLU A 35 -10.61 -8.57 17.89
C GLU A 35 -11.16 -9.03 16.55
N ASP A 36 -10.62 -8.54 15.45
CA ASP A 36 -10.95 -8.95 14.09
C ASP A 36 -10.00 -8.33 13.05
N PHE A 37 -9.54 -9.13 12.10
CA PHE A 37 -8.78 -8.67 10.95
C PHE A 37 -9.00 -9.60 9.75
N ARG A 38 -8.67 -9.12 8.55
CA ARG A 38 -8.67 -9.89 7.31
C ARG A 38 -7.41 -9.58 6.50
N ILE A 39 -6.95 -10.57 5.76
CA ILE A 39 -5.91 -10.44 4.73
C ILE A 39 -6.56 -10.77 3.40
N LEU A 40 -6.63 -9.79 2.50
CA LEU A 40 -7.17 -9.96 1.17
C LEU A 40 -6.03 -10.03 0.15
N VAL A 41 -5.81 -11.20 -0.42
CA VAL A 41 -4.95 -11.38 -1.59
C VAL A 41 -5.74 -10.99 -2.83
N VAL A 42 -5.22 -10.02 -3.59
CA VAL A 42 -5.85 -9.58 -4.85
C VAL A 42 -4.98 -10.06 -6.00
N ASP A 43 -5.38 -11.16 -6.62
CA ASP A 43 -4.61 -11.80 -7.68
C ASP A 43 -5.03 -11.32 -9.07
N ASP A 44 -4.06 -10.76 -9.83
CA ASP A 44 -4.24 -10.21 -11.17
C ASP A 44 -4.05 -11.29 -12.26
N ASP A 45 -4.71 -12.45 -12.12
CA ASP A 45 -4.64 -13.59 -13.06
C ASP A 45 -3.19 -14.09 -13.23
N SER A 46 -2.54 -14.41 -12.12
CA SER A 46 -1.14 -14.86 -12.10
C SER A 46 -0.96 -16.23 -12.78
N PRO A 47 -0.11 -16.34 -13.82
CA PRO A 47 0.10 -17.60 -14.53
C PRO A 47 1.01 -18.59 -13.79
N ASP A 48 1.74 -18.14 -12.74
CA ASP A 48 2.72 -18.94 -11.99
C ASP A 48 2.13 -19.80 -10.86
N GLY A 49 0.80 -19.75 -10.66
CA GLY A 49 0.10 -20.47 -9.62
C GLY A 49 -0.07 -19.71 -8.30
N THR A 50 0.24 -18.40 -8.26
CA THR A 50 0.03 -17.54 -7.10
C THR A 50 -1.41 -17.64 -6.58
N GLY A 51 -2.42 -17.49 -7.48
CA GLY A 51 -3.83 -17.56 -7.10
C GLY A 51 -4.21 -18.88 -6.44
N ARG A 52 -3.73 -20.03 -6.97
CA ARG A 52 -3.97 -21.34 -6.36
C ARG A 52 -3.38 -21.46 -4.95
N ILE A 53 -2.16 -20.94 -4.74
CA ILE A 53 -1.54 -20.91 -3.41
C ILE A 53 -2.35 -20.02 -2.46
N ALA A 54 -2.85 -18.89 -2.94
CA ALA A 54 -3.70 -18.01 -2.15
C ALA A 54 -5.02 -18.70 -1.74
N ASP A 55 -5.65 -19.48 -2.63
CA ASP A 55 -6.85 -20.27 -2.32
C ASP A 55 -6.58 -21.33 -1.25
N GLU A 56 -5.42 -21.99 -1.32
CA GLU A 56 -4.99 -22.98 -0.31
C GLU A 56 -4.83 -22.30 1.07
N LEU A 57 -4.21 -21.10 1.12
CA LEU A 57 -4.09 -20.31 2.35
C LEU A 57 -5.45 -19.87 2.91
N ALA A 58 -6.38 -19.47 2.04
CA ALA A 58 -7.74 -19.11 2.45
C ALA A 58 -8.54 -20.31 3.00
N ALA A 59 -8.27 -21.51 2.50
CA ALA A 59 -8.87 -22.73 3.03
C ALA A 59 -8.30 -23.12 4.41
N GLU A 60 -7.04 -22.77 4.69
CA GLU A 60 -6.35 -23.07 5.96
C GLU A 60 -6.58 -22.00 7.03
N HIS A 61 -6.76 -20.74 6.63
CA HIS A 61 -6.86 -19.59 7.53
C HIS A 61 -8.15 -18.79 7.27
N PRO A 62 -9.11 -18.81 8.20
CA PRO A 62 -10.40 -18.10 8.04
C PRO A 62 -10.26 -16.57 7.96
N GLU A 63 -9.10 -16.03 8.34
CA GLU A 63 -8.78 -14.60 8.22
C GLU A 63 -8.30 -14.21 6.82
N VAL A 64 -8.02 -15.18 5.94
CA VAL A 64 -7.50 -14.95 4.59
C VAL A 64 -8.62 -15.06 3.56
N GLU A 65 -8.71 -14.11 2.67
CA GLU A 65 -9.63 -14.08 1.54
C GLU A 65 -8.88 -13.86 0.23
N VAL A 66 -9.44 -14.31 -0.88
CA VAL A 66 -8.85 -14.14 -2.22
C VAL A 66 -9.84 -13.43 -3.13
N LEU A 67 -9.38 -12.40 -3.80
CA LEU A 67 -10.10 -11.72 -4.87
C LEU A 67 -9.38 -11.98 -6.19
N HIS A 68 -9.88 -12.93 -6.98
CA HIS A 68 -9.38 -13.18 -8.32
C HIS A 68 -9.88 -12.11 -9.30
N ARG A 69 -8.96 -11.49 -10.02
CA ARG A 69 -9.27 -10.59 -11.11
C ARG A 69 -9.03 -11.31 -12.43
N THR A 70 -9.82 -10.98 -13.44
CA THR A 70 -9.80 -11.68 -14.74
C THR A 70 -8.72 -11.17 -15.69
N GLU A 71 -8.02 -10.11 -15.32
CA GLU A 71 -6.99 -9.49 -16.15
C GLU A 71 -6.01 -8.65 -15.32
N ARG A 72 -4.78 -8.59 -15.78
CA ARG A 72 -3.75 -7.74 -15.21
C ARG A 72 -3.90 -6.30 -15.68
N THR A 73 -4.44 -5.42 -14.82
CA THR A 73 -4.58 -3.98 -15.11
C THR A 73 -3.59 -3.10 -14.34
N GLY A 74 -2.78 -3.72 -13.46
CA GLY A 74 -1.71 -3.08 -12.70
C GLY A 74 -2.04 -2.78 -11.25
N LEU A 75 -1.03 -2.31 -10.51
CA LEU A 75 -1.05 -2.18 -9.05
C LEU A 75 -2.18 -1.29 -8.52
N GLY A 76 -2.39 -0.11 -9.11
CA GLY A 76 -3.43 0.82 -8.68
C GLY A 76 -4.84 0.22 -8.75
N PRO A 77 -5.28 -0.30 -9.91
CA PRO A 77 -6.56 -1.00 -10.03
C PRO A 77 -6.72 -2.21 -9.11
N ALA A 78 -5.64 -2.95 -8.81
CA ALA A 78 -5.70 -4.05 -7.84
C ALA A 78 -5.97 -3.53 -6.42
N TYR A 79 -5.27 -2.47 -5.98
CA TYR A 79 -5.57 -1.83 -4.69
C TYR A 79 -6.98 -1.26 -4.64
N LEU A 80 -7.45 -0.58 -5.71
CA LEU A 80 -8.81 -0.04 -5.75
C LEU A 80 -9.87 -1.14 -5.60
N ALA A 81 -9.68 -2.29 -6.25
CA ALA A 81 -10.57 -3.45 -6.09
C ALA A 81 -10.55 -3.99 -4.66
N GLY A 82 -9.36 -4.14 -4.06
CA GLY A 82 -9.21 -4.56 -2.67
C GLY A 82 -9.82 -3.57 -1.67
N PHE A 83 -9.64 -2.27 -1.87
CA PHE A 83 -10.26 -1.23 -1.02
C PHE A 83 -11.78 -1.28 -1.11
N ALA A 84 -12.34 -1.39 -2.32
CA ALA A 84 -13.78 -1.50 -2.51
C ALA A 84 -14.35 -2.76 -1.83
N HIS A 85 -13.64 -3.90 -1.92
CA HIS A 85 -14.01 -5.13 -1.23
C HIS A 85 -14.00 -4.94 0.30
N ALA A 86 -12.91 -4.43 0.86
CA ALA A 86 -12.77 -4.21 2.31
C ALA A 86 -13.83 -3.25 2.86
N LEU A 87 -14.06 -2.12 2.19
CA LEU A 87 -15.09 -1.15 2.58
C LEU A 87 -16.49 -1.76 2.51
N GLY A 88 -16.79 -2.55 1.47
CA GLY A 88 -18.07 -3.27 1.34
C GLY A 88 -18.32 -4.30 2.45
N HIS A 89 -17.26 -4.75 3.13
CA HIS A 89 -17.31 -5.68 4.26
C HIS A 89 -17.10 -5.00 5.62
N GLY A 90 -17.25 -3.68 5.68
CA GLY A 90 -17.27 -2.93 6.93
C GLY A 90 -15.90 -2.72 7.58
N ALA A 91 -14.84 -2.66 6.77
CA ALA A 91 -13.49 -2.35 7.26
C ALA A 91 -13.46 -1.08 8.12
N GLY A 92 -12.76 -1.11 9.24
CA GLY A 92 -12.45 0.07 10.04
C GLY A 92 -11.10 0.68 9.69
N TYR A 93 -10.17 -0.20 9.35
CA TYR A 93 -8.80 0.14 8.94
C TYR A 93 -8.43 -0.65 7.69
N VAL A 94 -7.73 -0.02 6.74
CA VAL A 94 -7.31 -0.68 5.51
C VAL A 94 -5.83 -0.41 5.27
N PHE A 95 -5.07 -1.49 5.15
CA PHE A 95 -3.65 -1.42 4.80
C PHE A 95 -3.44 -1.65 3.30
N GLU A 96 -2.43 -1.01 2.76
CA GLU A 96 -1.77 -1.39 1.52
C GLU A 96 -0.35 -1.83 1.80
N MET A 97 0.09 -2.97 1.25
CA MET A 97 1.45 -3.50 1.35
C MET A 97 1.78 -4.33 0.12
N ASP A 98 3.00 -4.23 -0.38
CA ASP A 98 3.49 -5.11 -1.45
C ASP A 98 3.78 -6.52 -0.91
N SER A 99 3.59 -7.55 -1.75
CA SER A 99 3.72 -8.97 -1.38
C SER A 99 5.13 -9.54 -1.54
N ASP A 100 6.16 -8.70 -1.80
CA ASP A 100 7.52 -9.12 -2.16
C ASP A 100 8.58 -8.98 -1.05
N PHE A 101 8.15 -8.78 0.20
CA PHE A 101 8.99 -8.50 1.37
C PHE A 101 9.84 -7.23 1.28
N SER A 102 9.55 -6.32 0.36
CA SER A 102 10.18 -5.00 0.38
C SER A 102 9.74 -4.16 1.61
N HIS A 103 8.55 -4.43 2.11
CA HIS A 103 8.01 -3.95 3.37
C HIS A 103 8.08 -5.05 4.43
N ASP A 104 8.50 -4.72 5.66
CA ASP A 104 8.53 -5.66 6.77
C ASP A 104 7.12 -5.78 7.38
N PRO A 105 6.48 -6.97 7.38
CA PRO A 105 5.18 -7.14 8.02
C PRO A 105 5.13 -6.73 9.50
N ALA A 106 6.27 -6.76 10.21
CA ALA A 106 6.34 -6.32 11.60
C ALA A 106 5.93 -4.85 11.78
N ASP A 107 6.07 -4.01 10.76
CA ASP A 107 5.67 -2.61 10.80
C ASP A 107 4.14 -2.42 10.72
N LEU A 108 3.33 -3.44 10.35
CA LEU A 108 1.86 -3.38 10.35
C LEU A 108 1.32 -2.95 11.72
N ALA A 109 1.86 -3.49 12.81
CA ALA A 109 1.44 -3.16 14.16
C ALA A 109 1.64 -1.66 14.47
N ARG A 110 2.78 -1.09 14.08
CA ARG A 110 3.13 0.33 14.30
C ARG A 110 2.28 1.28 13.46
N LEU A 111 1.96 0.88 12.23
CA LEU A 111 1.06 1.65 11.36
C LEU A 111 -0.37 1.63 11.91
N LEU A 112 -0.85 0.47 12.40
CA LEU A 112 -2.17 0.37 13.03
C LEU A 112 -2.26 1.23 14.29
N GLU A 113 -1.27 1.13 15.16
CA GLU A 113 -1.20 1.94 16.40
C GLU A 113 -1.26 3.44 16.11
N ALA A 114 -0.51 3.91 15.12
CA ALA A 114 -0.50 5.33 14.73
C ALA A 114 -1.90 5.83 14.30
N VAL A 115 -2.69 4.97 13.64
CA VAL A 115 -4.05 5.32 13.18
C VAL A 115 -5.09 5.07 14.27
N ARG A 116 -5.05 3.92 14.95
CA ARG A 116 -6.04 3.52 15.95
C ARG A 116 -5.93 4.35 17.23
N ASP A 117 -4.71 4.48 17.74
CA ASP A 117 -4.43 5.03 19.05
C ASP A 117 -3.72 6.40 18.98
N GLY A 118 -2.94 6.65 17.92
CA GLY A 118 -2.16 7.88 17.71
C GLY A 118 -2.93 9.07 17.12
N GLY A 119 -4.23 8.89 16.80
CA GLY A 119 -5.10 9.92 16.26
C GLY A 119 -4.75 10.38 14.84
N ALA A 120 -3.98 9.58 14.09
CA ALA A 120 -3.80 9.79 12.65
C ALA A 120 -4.97 9.21 11.87
N ASP A 121 -5.27 9.78 10.70
CA ASP A 121 -6.25 9.22 9.78
C ASP A 121 -5.56 8.31 8.75
N VAL A 122 -4.28 8.62 8.45
CA VAL A 122 -3.41 7.82 7.60
C VAL A 122 -2.03 7.70 8.24
N ALA A 123 -1.51 6.49 8.37
CA ALA A 123 -0.10 6.22 8.70
C ALA A 123 0.62 5.75 7.44
N LEU A 124 1.70 6.44 7.07
CA LEU A 124 2.55 6.13 5.92
C LEU A 124 3.89 5.59 6.40
N GLY A 125 4.25 4.39 6.00
CA GLY A 125 5.59 3.84 6.19
C GLY A 125 6.61 4.61 5.36
N SER A 126 7.46 5.39 6.02
CA SER A 126 8.38 6.33 5.37
C SER A 126 9.83 5.89 5.49
N ARG A 127 10.51 5.92 4.35
CA ARG A 127 11.95 5.66 4.19
C ARG A 127 12.82 6.88 4.46
N TYR A 128 12.21 8.08 4.48
CA TYR A 128 12.92 9.37 4.41
C TYR A 128 12.75 10.26 5.63
N VAL A 129 12.12 9.78 6.67
CA VAL A 129 12.07 10.43 8.01
C VAL A 129 13.17 9.88 8.92
N ALA A 130 13.41 10.53 10.04
CA ALA A 130 14.38 10.07 11.03
C ALA A 130 14.04 8.64 11.51
N GLY A 131 14.99 7.72 11.43
CA GLY A 131 14.81 6.29 11.70
C GLY A 131 14.37 5.46 10.49
N GLY A 132 13.96 6.08 9.38
CA GLY A 132 13.67 5.40 8.13
C GLY A 132 14.94 5.06 7.34
N ALA A 133 14.91 3.98 6.57
CA ALA A 133 16.07 3.52 5.80
C ALA A 133 15.67 2.83 4.49
N VAL A 134 16.61 2.81 3.56
CA VAL A 134 16.56 1.99 2.34
C VAL A 134 17.81 1.11 2.32
N ARG A 135 17.62 -0.21 2.25
CA ARG A 135 18.71 -1.18 2.16
C ARG A 135 18.73 -1.84 0.79
N ASP A 136 19.91 -2.29 0.38
CA ASP A 136 20.17 -3.11 -0.81
C ASP A 136 19.85 -2.43 -2.17
N TRP A 137 19.57 -1.12 -2.19
CA TRP A 137 19.36 -0.36 -3.41
C TRP A 137 20.66 0.25 -3.94
N GLY A 138 20.85 0.14 -5.25
CA GLY A 138 21.89 0.91 -5.95
C GLY A 138 21.67 2.43 -5.82
N VAL A 139 22.75 3.19 -5.93
CA VAL A 139 22.75 4.66 -5.77
C VAL A 139 21.73 5.33 -6.70
N VAL A 140 21.68 4.93 -7.97
CA VAL A 140 20.76 5.52 -8.97
C VAL A 140 19.29 5.36 -8.55
N ARG A 141 18.86 4.16 -8.14
CA ARG A 141 17.49 3.91 -7.69
C ARG A 141 17.14 4.74 -6.45
N ARG A 142 18.09 4.89 -5.52
CA ARG A 142 17.94 5.72 -4.31
C ARG A 142 17.74 7.19 -4.65
N VAL A 143 18.56 7.72 -5.56
CA VAL A 143 18.48 9.12 -6.03
C VAL A 143 17.15 9.37 -6.75
N VAL A 144 16.74 8.48 -7.65
CA VAL A 144 15.47 8.60 -8.40
C VAL A 144 14.27 8.56 -7.46
N SER A 145 14.23 7.64 -6.50
CA SER A 145 13.12 7.52 -5.56
C SER A 145 13.01 8.73 -4.62
N ARG A 146 14.15 9.17 -4.04
CA ARG A 146 14.19 10.36 -3.18
C ARG A 146 13.88 11.64 -3.96
N GLY A 147 14.41 11.75 -5.17
CA GLY A 147 14.15 12.86 -6.09
C GLY A 147 12.67 12.93 -6.50
N GLY A 148 12.05 11.79 -6.77
CA GLY A 148 10.62 11.70 -7.08
C GLY A 148 9.72 12.17 -5.93
N SER A 149 10.02 11.74 -4.70
CA SER A 149 9.28 12.20 -3.51
C SER A 149 9.49 13.71 -3.27
N LEU A 150 10.72 14.20 -3.39
CA LEU A 150 11.04 15.64 -3.25
C LEU A 150 10.32 16.47 -4.30
N TYR A 151 10.32 16.03 -5.56
CA TYR A 151 9.60 16.67 -6.66
C TYR A 151 8.10 16.74 -6.38
N ALA A 152 7.46 15.61 -6.05
CA ALA A 152 6.04 15.57 -5.77
C ALA A 152 5.67 16.47 -4.58
N ARG A 153 6.48 16.43 -3.51
CA ARG A 153 6.35 17.29 -2.35
C ARG A 153 6.40 18.79 -2.71
N ALA A 154 7.39 19.20 -3.51
CA ALA A 154 7.56 20.59 -3.91
C ALA A 154 6.42 21.07 -4.82
N VAL A 155 6.00 20.26 -5.80
CA VAL A 155 4.94 20.61 -6.74
C VAL A 155 3.57 20.68 -6.05
N LEU A 156 3.26 19.74 -5.16
CA LEU A 156 1.97 19.67 -4.48
C LEU A 156 1.91 20.51 -3.20
N GLY A 157 3.06 20.93 -2.65
CA GLY A 157 3.12 21.69 -1.41
C GLY A 157 2.72 20.86 -0.18
N LEU A 158 3.07 19.55 -0.17
CA LEU A 158 2.66 18.63 0.89
C LEU A 158 3.76 18.50 1.97
N PRO A 159 3.40 18.31 3.25
CA PRO A 159 4.37 18.20 4.34
C PRO A 159 5.04 16.81 4.45
N VAL A 160 4.60 15.82 3.66
CA VAL A 160 5.05 14.43 3.71
C VAL A 160 6.36 14.23 2.96
N HIS A 161 7.30 13.45 3.51
CA HIS A 161 8.63 13.23 2.93
C HIS A 161 8.66 12.07 1.92
N ASP A 162 7.88 11.01 2.16
CA ASP A 162 7.85 9.82 1.32
C ASP A 162 6.51 9.63 0.60
N LEU A 163 6.24 10.48 -0.39
CA LEU A 163 4.98 10.43 -1.16
C LEU A 163 4.85 9.21 -2.08
N THR A 164 5.95 8.50 -2.36
CA THR A 164 5.97 7.33 -3.25
C THR A 164 5.91 6.00 -2.52
N GLY A 165 5.81 6.01 -1.20
CA GLY A 165 5.69 4.80 -0.38
C GLY A 165 4.35 4.11 -0.58
N GLY A 166 4.37 2.79 -0.78
CA GLY A 166 3.20 1.92 -0.96
C GLY A 166 2.84 1.12 0.29
N PHE A 167 3.31 1.53 1.46
CA PHE A 167 2.97 0.88 2.73
C PHE A 167 2.23 1.89 3.61
N LYS A 168 0.92 1.72 3.74
CA LYS A 168 0.07 2.65 4.48
C LYS A 168 -1.02 1.90 5.26
N CYS A 169 -1.51 2.55 6.31
CA CYS A 169 -2.75 2.21 6.98
C CYS A 169 -3.68 3.43 6.91
N PHE A 170 -4.89 3.23 6.47
CA PHE A 170 -5.95 4.24 6.38
C PHE A 170 -7.06 3.91 7.36
N ARG A 171 -7.70 4.92 7.97
CA ARG A 171 -9.07 4.78 8.43
C ARG A 171 -9.98 4.58 7.21
N ALA A 172 -11.00 3.73 7.32
CA ALA A 172 -11.94 3.47 6.23
C ALA A 172 -12.59 4.76 5.70
N GLU A 173 -12.97 5.67 6.61
CA GLU A 173 -13.56 6.98 6.28
C GLU A 173 -12.70 7.83 5.34
N VAL A 174 -11.37 7.69 5.39
CA VAL A 174 -10.46 8.38 4.45
C VAL A 174 -10.68 7.86 3.03
N LEU A 175 -10.69 6.53 2.86
CA LEU A 175 -10.88 5.89 1.56
C LEU A 175 -12.27 6.18 0.98
N GLU A 176 -13.30 6.23 1.82
CA GLU A 176 -14.64 6.64 1.42
C GLU A 176 -14.69 8.09 0.96
N ALA A 177 -13.96 8.99 1.66
CA ALA A 177 -13.98 10.41 1.36
C ALA A 177 -13.17 10.81 0.11
N ILE A 178 -12.11 10.07 -0.26
CA ILE A 178 -11.20 10.47 -1.35
C ILE A 178 -11.69 10.14 -2.76
N ASP A 179 -12.94 9.66 -2.93
CA ASP A 179 -13.56 9.37 -4.23
C ASP A 179 -12.73 8.38 -5.08
N LEU A 180 -12.51 7.17 -4.53
CA LEU A 180 -11.72 6.10 -5.14
C LEU A 180 -12.05 5.82 -6.61
N PRO A 181 -13.34 5.82 -7.06
CA PRO A 181 -13.68 5.56 -8.46
C PRO A 181 -13.08 6.56 -9.45
N THR A 182 -12.68 7.74 -9.00
CA THR A 182 -12.07 8.78 -9.85
C THR A 182 -10.55 8.76 -9.87
N VAL A 183 -9.91 7.90 -9.07
CA VAL A 183 -8.45 7.71 -9.09
C VAL A 183 -8.05 7.09 -10.42
N ARG A 184 -7.13 7.74 -11.14
CA ARG A 184 -6.68 7.33 -12.48
C ARG A 184 -5.18 7.11 -12.57
N ALA A 185 -4.45 7.46 -11.53
CA ALA A 185 -3.00 7.31 -11.50
C ALA A 185 -2.58 5.84 -11.42
N HIS A 186 -1.44 5.53 -12.03
CA HIS A 186 -0.84 4.20 -12.00
C HIS A 186 0.54 4.25 -11.31
N GLY A 187 1.01 3.11 -10.83
CA GLY A 187 2.34 2.98 -10.23
C GLY A 187 2.58 3.97 -9.08
N TYR A 188 3.70 4.69 -9.10
CA TYR A 188 4.05 5.65 -8.05
C TYR A 188 3.09 6.83 -7.94
N ALA A 189 2.52 7.27 -9.07
CA ALA A 189 1.59 8.38 -9.07
C ALA A 189 0.29 8.03 -8.33
N PHE A 190 -0.11 6.75 -8.30
CA PHE A 190 -1.23 6.25 -7.50
C PHE A 190 -1.00 6.56 -6.01
N GLN A 191 0.18 6.24 -5.48
CA GLN A 191 0.53 6.49 -4.08
C GLN A 191 0.52 7.99 -3.73
N VAL A 192 1.04 8.81 -4.66
CA VAL A 192 1.02 10.28 -4.53
C VAL A 192 -0.41 10.81 -4.56
N GLU A 193 -1.26 10.31 -5.48
CA GLU A 193 -2.65 10.76 -5.61
C GLU A 193 -3.47 10.46 -4.36
N LEU A 194 -3.40 9.24 -3.80
CA LEU A 194 -4.13 8.89 -2.57
C LEU A 194 -3.73 9.79 -1.40
N THR A 195 -2.42 9.97 -1.18
CA THR A 195 -1.91 10.79 -0.09
C THR A 195 -2.28 12.27 -0.28
N ASN A 196 -2.18 12.80 -1.52
CA ASN A 196 -2.58 14.17 -1.82
C ASN A 196 -4.06 14.39 -1.55
N ARG A 197 -4.94 13.49 -2.01
CA ARG A 197 -6.39 13.59 -1.78
C ARG A 197 -6.74 13.55 -0.30
N ALA A 198 -6.11 12.67 0.48
CA ALA A 198 -6.32 12.61 1.93
C ALA A 198 -5.96 13.94 2.60
N ILE A 199 -4.77 14.47 2.33
CA ILE A 199 -4.32 15.75 2.92
C ILE A 199 -5.22 16.92 2.48
N ARG A 200 -5.61 16.98 1.20
CA ARG A 200 -6.49 18.06 0.69
C ARG A 200 -7.89 18.03 1.30
N ARG A 201 -8.35 16.88 1.77
CA ARG A 201 -9.61 16.76 2.51
C ARG A 201 -9.47 17.01 4.01
N GLY A 202 -8.28 17.40 4.46
CA GLY A 202 -8.03 17.78 5.85
C GLY A 202 -7.67 16.59 6.77
N PHE A 203 -7.47 15.39 6.22
CA PHE A 203 -7.07 14.23 7.01
C PHE A 203 -5.62 14.35 7.47
N ARG A 204 -5.39 13.90 8.71
CA ARG A 204 -4.07 13.88 9.34
C ARG A 204 -3.25 12.69 8.85
N VAL A 205 -2.23 12.96 8.04
CA VAL A 205 -1.25 11.97 7.59
C VAL A 205 0.00 12.04 8.46
N VAL A 206 0.43 10.90 9.01
CA VAL A 206 1.68 10.79 9.77
C VAL A 206 2.64 9.84 9.08
N GLU A 207 3.94 10.06 9.23
CA GLU A 207 4.98 9.19 8.71
C GLU A 207 5.57 8.34 9.83
N VAL A 208 5.54 7.02 9.67
CA VAL A 208 6.14 6.02 10.55
C VAL A 208 7.44 5.55 9.91
N PRO A 209 8.60 5.67 10.57
CA PRO A 209 9.86 5.25 9.96
C PRO A 209 9.89 3.75 9.73
N ILE A 210 10.21 3.32 8.51
CA ILE A 210 10.38 1.91 8.13
C ILE A 210 11.72 1.66 7.48
N THR A 211 12.15 0.39 7.48
CA THR A 211 13.28 -0.05 6.66
C THR A 211 12.76 -0.76 5.42
N PHE A 212 12.91 -0.12 4.28
CA PHE A 212 12.60 -0.72 2.97
C PHE A 212 13.81 -1.52 2.49
N ARG A 213 13.59 -2.76 2.04
CA ARG A 213 14.62 -3.63 1.45
C ARG A 213 14.34 -3.84 -0.03
N ASP A 214 15.37 -4.24 -0.80
CA ASP A 214 15.06 -4.76 -2.15
C ASP A 214 14.34 -6.10 -1.99
N ARG A 215 13.44 -6.41 -2.94
CA ARG A 215 12.67 -7.65 -2.91
C ARG A 215 13.56 -8.87 -2.75
N LEU A 216 13.12 -9.83 -1.97
CA LEU A 216 13.88 -11.05 -1.72
C LEU A 216 13.92 -11.96 -2.95
N ARG A 217 12.82 -12.03 -3.72
CA ARG A 217 12.64 -12.91 -4.88
C ARG A 217 11.85 -12.19 -5.97
N GLY A 218 11.99 -12.67 -7.23
CA GLY A 218 11.28 -12.12 -8.38
C GLY A 218 11.98 -10.92 -9.05
N ARG A 219 11.33 -10.34 -10.08
CA ARG A 219 11.85 -9.22 -10.84
C ARG A 219 11.03 -7.95 -10.63
N SER A 220 11.69 -6.80 -10.56
CA SER A 220 10.99 -5.50 -10.47
C SER A 220 10.13 -5.27 -11.71
N LYS A 221 8.83 -5.05 -11.49
CA LYS A 221 7.83 -4.74 -12.54
C LYS A 221 7.81 -3.23 -12.86
N MET A 222 8.65 -2.43 -12.16
CA MET A 222 8.76 -0.98 -12.34
C MET A 222 9.62 -0.63 -13.54
N SER A 223 9.13 0.25 -14.40
CA SER A 223 9.83 0.73 -15.59
C SER A 223 10.11 2.24 -15.51
N ALA A 224 11.13 2.70 -16.26
CA ALA A 224 11.40 4.14 -16.42
C ALA A 224 10.18 4.91 -16.96
N ARG A 225 9.34 4.27 -17.76
CA ARG A 225 8.09 4.82 -18.27
C ARG A 225 7.14 5.25 -17.16
N ILE A 226 7.00 4.43 -16.10
CA ILE A 226 6.15 4.73 -14.93
C ILE A 226 6.66 5.97 -14.18
N ALA A 227 7.98 6.10 -14.04
CA ALA A 227 8.59 7.28 -13.40
C ALA A 227 8.37 8.57 -14.23
N ILE A 228 8.48 8.49 -15.55
CA ILE A 228 8.22 9.61 -16.46
C ILE A 228 6.74 9.99 -16.43
N GLU A 229 5.83 9.02 -16.45
CA GLU A 229 4.37 9.26 -16.37
C GLU A 229 4.02 9.99 -15.07
N ALA A 230 4.61 9.59 -13.94
CA ALA A 230 4.41 10.27 -12.66
C ALA A 230 4.85 11.74 -12.71
N MET A 231 5.95 12.08 -13.41
CA MET A 231 6.41 13.46 -13.56
C MET A 231 5.38 14.36 -14.24
N PHE A 232 4.64 13.85 -15.22
CA PHE A 232 3.61 14.61 -15.92
C PHE A 232 2.24 14.62 -15.20
N LEU A 233 1.97 13.58 -14.42
CA LEU A 233 0.70 13.46 -13.71
C LEU A 233 0.66 14.31 -12.42
N VAL A 234 1.77 14.35 -11.66
CA VAL A 234 1.85 15.09 -10.40
C VAL A 234 1.42 16.57 -10.51
N PRO A 235 1.85 17.37 -11.52
CA PRO A 235 1.35 18.74 -11.68
C PRO A 235 -0.15 18.84 -11.91
N ARG A 236 -0.74 17.83 -12.60
CA ARG A 236 -2.19 17.82 -12.86
C ARG A 236 -3.00 17.58 -11.59
N LEU A 237 -2.46 16.82 -10.62
CA LEU A 237 -3.11 16.62 -9.33
C LEU A 237 -3.26 17.92 -8.54
N ARG A 238 -2.37 18.91 -8.73
CA ARG A 238 -2.45 20.22 -8.08
C ARG A 238 -3.69 21.02 -8.46
N HIS A 239 -4.20 20.83 -9.68
CA HIS A 239 -5.33 21.60 -10.23
C HIS A 239 -6.67 20.87 -10.12
N ARG A 240 -6.67 19.57 -9.84
CA ARG A 240 -7.87 18.74 -9.83
C ARG A 240 -8.65 18.84 -8.52
N ASP A 241 -7.98 19.23 -7.44
CA ASP A 241 -8.53 19.27 -6.09
C ASP A 241 -8.77 20.74 -5.61
N ARG A 242 -8.93 21.67 -6.57
CA ARG A 242 -9.46 23.00 -6.33
C ARG A 242 -10.93 23.03 -6.79
#